data_e4ca1fc1ed738554451d0bbdb9c6d6d7
#
_entry.id   e4ca1fc1ed738554451d0bbdb9c6d6d7
#
_cell.length_a   1.000
_cell.length_b   1.000
_cell.length_c   1.000
_cell.angle_alpha   90.00
_cell.angle_beta   90.00
_cell.angle_gamma   90.00
#
_symmetry.space_group_name_H-M   'P 1'
#
loop_
_entity.id
_entity.type
_entity.pdbx_description
1 polymer ?
#
loop_
_entity_poly.entity_id
_entity_poly.type
_entity_poly.pdbx_seq_one_letter_code
_entity_poly.pdbx_strand_id
1 'polypeptide(L)'
;QDIELAQKKWGENVIQIGALKNDPVASGKATEKMLEDLYAFDLGDVLFKPTKVSKIQFRLNIAGAKSYFIGGNSNYDEDSGFAFQPWVQIKFENASIIINEKSALAMGNYFFTDPNGLKVKVEYTFSYILDSKGNLKINLHHSSFPFNDEVYFN
;
A
#
# COMPACT_ATOMS: atom_id res chain seq x y z
N GLN A 1 1.84 19.08 -0.49
CA GLN A 1 3.28 18.74 -0.44
C GLN A 1 3.55 17.59 0.52
N ASP A 2 3.02 17.65 1.75
CA ASP A 2 3.24 16.60 2.74
C ASP A 2 2.60 15.27 2.31
N ILE A 3 1.43 15.33 1.67
CA ILE A 3 0.76 14.14 1.12
C ILE A 3 1.61 13.52 0.02
N GLU A 4 2.12 14.34 -0.90
CA GLU A 4 2.95 13.84 -1.99
C GLU A 4 4.25 13.24 -1.47
N LEU A 5 4.83 13.81 -0.41
CA LEU A 5 6.00 13.24 0.25
C LEU A 5 5.66 11.89 0.92
N ALA A 6 4.52 11.79 1.58
CA ALA A 6 4.07 10.54 2.19
C ALA A 6 3.86 9.46 1.13
N GLN A 7 3.27 9.82 0.00
CA GLN A 7 3.08 8.92 -1.14
C GLN A 7 4.43 8.44 -1.71
N LYS A 8 5.38 9.36 -1.87
CA LYS A 8 6.71 9.03 -2.35
C LYS A 8 7.42 8.06 -1.40
N LYS A 9 7.34 8.30 -0.09
CA LYS A 9 7.92 7.40 0.91
C LYS A 9 7.30 6.02 0.86
N TRP A 10 5.98 5.94 0.66
CA TRP A 10 5.30 4.65 0.51
C TRP A 10 5.87 3.88 -0.68
N GLY A 11 5.99 4.52 -1.84
CA GLY A 11 6.53 3.89 -3.04
C GLY A 11 7.98 3.44 -2.86
N GLU A 12 8.82 4.28 -2.27
CA GLU A 12 10.23 3.95 -1.99
C GLU A 12 10.35 2.75 -1.05
N ASN A 13 9.50 2.69 -0.01
CA ASN A 13 9.49 1.56 0.93
C ASN A 13 9.08 0.26 0.23
N VAL A 14 8.06 0.27 -0.61
CA VAL A 14 7.61 -0.93 -1.33
C VAL A 14 8.72 -1.43 -2.26
N ILE A 15 9.39 -0.53 -2.97
CA ILE A 15 10.52 -0.89 -3.85
C ILE A 15 11.66 -1.48 -3.03
N GLN A 16 11.99 -0.89 -1.89
CA GLN A 16 13.06 -1.38 -1.02
C GLN A 16 12.75 -2.77 -0.47
N ILE A 17 11.51 -3.02 -0.05
CA ILE A 17 11.09 -4.34 0.42
C ILE A 17 11.27 -5.37 -0.70
N GLY A 18 10.89 -5.02 -1.92
CA GLY A 18 11.06 -5.90 -3.08
C GLY A 18 12.52 -6.25 -3.35
N ALA A 19 13.43 -5.31 -3.14
CA ALA A 19 14.87 -5.53 -3.29
C ALA A 19 15.43 -6.51 -2.23
N LEU A 20 14.71 -6.71 -1.13
CA LEU A 20 15.09 -7.62 -0.04
C LEU A 20 14.40 -8.98 -0.15
N LYS A 21 13.85 -9.33 -1.31
CA LYS A 21 13.08 -10.57 -1.53
C LYS A 21 13.82 -11.82 -1.09
N ASN A 22 15.13 -11.89 -1.30
CA ASN A 22 15.93 -13.07 -1.00
C ASN A 22 16.45 -13.10 0.47
N ASP A 23 16.05 -12.11 1.27
CA ASP A 23 16.42 -12.03 2.69
C ASP A 23 15.14 -11.92 3.53
N PRO A 24 14.54 -13.05 3.98
CA PRO A 24 13.27 -13.04 4.70
C PRO A 24 13.30 -12.21 6.00
N VAL A 25 14.42 -12.22 6.72
CA VAL A 25 14.56 -11.45 7.96
C VAL A 25 14.57 -9.96 7.66
N ALA A 26 15.38 -9.53 6.70
CA ALA A 26 15.48 -8.12 6.33
C ALA A 26 14.18 -7.60 5.72
N SER A 27 13.55 -8.36 4.83
CA SER A 27 12.27 -7.95 4.21
C SER A 27 11.15 -7.87 5.24
N GLY A 28 11.11 -8.80 6.20
CA GLY A 28 10.15 -8.77 7.30
C GLY A 28 10.29 -7.51 8.15
N LYS A 29 11.53 -7.19 8.55
CA LYS A 29 11.80 -5.99 9.34
C LYS A 29 11.49 -4.70 8.58
N ALA A 30 11.85 -4.64 7.30
CA ALA A 30 11.57 -3.48 6.47
C ALA A 30 10.05 -3.26 6.33
N THR A 31 9.27 -4.33 6.19
CA THR A 31 7.81 -4.25 6.10
C THR A 31 7.20 -3.78 7.41
N GLU A 32 7.64 -4.35 8.53
CA GLU A 32 7.18 -3.93 9.86
C GLU A 32 7.47 -2.45 10.09
N LYS A 33 8.67 -1.99 9.70
CA LYS A 33 9.02 -0.58 9.84
C LYS A 33 8.16 0.32 8.95
N MET A 34 7.91 -0.06 7.71
CA MET A 34 7.03 0.69 6.83
C MET A 34 5.62 0.82 7.44
N LEU A 35 5.07 -0.28 7.95
CA LEU A 35 3.73 -0.27 8.54
C LEU A 35 3.69 0.58 9.80
N GLU A 36 4.75 0.55 10.62
CA GLU A 36 4.86 1.36 11.82
C GLU A 36 4.98 2.85 11.48
N ASP A 37 5.83 3.19 10.50
CA ASP A 37 6.12 4.58 10.16
C ASP A 37 5.00 5.25 9.34
N LEU A 38 4.36 4.51 8.45
CA LEU A 38 3.44 5.11 7.46
C LEU A 38 1.96 4.81 7.69
N TYR A 39 1.63 3.77 8.44
CA TYR A 39 0.25 3.40 8.74
C TYR A 39 -0.08 3.67 10.21
N ALA A 40 -1.35 3.94 10.48
CA ALA A 40 -1.80 4.39 11.80
C ALA A 40 -2.20 3.25 12.75
N PHE A 41 -1.64 2.06 12.59
CA PHE A 41 -2.01 0.91 13.44
C PHE A 41 -1.74 1.16 14.94
N ASP A 42 -0.77 2.01 15.26
CA ASP A 42 -0.45 2.40 16.63
C ASP A 42 -1.43 3.46 17.21
N LEU A 43 -2.22 4.11 16.35
CA LEU A 43 -3.14 5.16 16.75
C LEU A 43 -4.59 4.69 16.85
N GLY A 44 -4.93 3.57 16.24
CA GLY A 44 -6.28 3.06 16.20
C GLY A 44 -6.55 2.18 14.99
N ASP A 45 -7.80 2.16 14.54
CA ASP A 45 -8.21 1.32 13.43
C ASP A 45 -7.65 1.84 12.10
N VAL A 46 -7.23 0.89 11.26
CA VAL A 46 -6.81 1.15 9.89
C VAL A 46 -7.69 0.32 8.96
N LEU A 47 -8.29 0.99 7.99
CA LEU A 47 -9.11 0.32 6.97
C LEU A 47 -8.24 0.11 5.74
N PHE A 48 -7.74 -1.09 5.58
CA PHE A 48 -6.88 -1.44 4.45
C PHE A 48 -7.51 -2.54 3.61
N LYS A 49 -7.86 -2.18 2.38
CA LYS A 49 -8.28 -3.13 1.33
C LYS A 49 -7.24 -3.09 0.22
N PRO A 50 -6.27 -4.04 0.21
CA PRO A 50 -5.22 -4.10 -0.82
C PRO A 50 -5.79 -4.42 -2.21
N THR A 51 -4.94 -4.29 -3.23
CA THR A 51 -5.35 -4.49 -4.63
C THR A 51 -5.74 -5.94 -4.94
N LYS A 52 -4.84 -6.88 -4.61
CA LYS A 52 -4.93 -8.27 -5.09
C LYS A 52 -5.42 -9.20 -3.99
N VAL A 53 -6.61 -8.95 -3.49
CA VAL A 53 -7.23 -9.78 -2.46
C VAL A 53 -8.67 -10.11 -2.84
N SER A 54 -9.09 -11.33 -2.57
CA SER A 54 -10.46 -11.79 -2.81
C SER A 54 -11.03 -12.65 -1.70
N LYS A 55 -10.18 -13.34 -0.94
CA LYS A 55 -10.61 -14.20 0.15
C LYS A 55 -10.69 -13.41 1.46
N ILE A 56 -9.58 -12.87 1.92
CA ILE A 56 -9.52 -12.01 3.09
C ILE A 56 -9.21 -10.61 2.57
N GLN A 57 -10.25 -9.89 2.20
CA GLN A 57 -10.15 -8.63 1.49
C GLN A 57 -9.68 -7.47 2.35
N PHE A 58 -10.08 -7.47 3.61
CA PHE A 58 -9.86 -6.34 4.49
C PHE A 58 -8.79 -6.69 5.52
N ARG A 59 -7.66 -6.00 5.44
CA ARG A 59 -6.50 -6.27 6.27
C ARG A 59 -6.44 -5.24 7.39
N LEU A 60 -7.09 -5.57 8.50
CA LEU A 60 -7.37 -4.62 9.58
C LEU A 60 -6.33 -4.68 10.71
N ASN A 61 -5.30 -5.50 10.56
CA ASN A 61 -4.21 -5.61 11.53
C ASN A 61 -2.87 -5.72 10.82
N ILE A 62 -1.80 -5.54 11.59
CA ILE A 62 -0.43 -5.54 11.06
C ILE A 62 -0.08 -6.86 10.39
N ALA A 63 -0.47 -7.99 10.99
CA ALA A 63 -0.15 -9.30 10.43
C ALA A 63 -0.74 -9.48 9.03
N GLY A 64 -1.99 -9.08 8.84
CA GLY A 64 -2.66 -9.15 7.54
C GLY A 64 -2.07 -8.19 6.52
N ALA A 65 -1.72 -6.98 6.93
CA ALA A 65 -1.07 -6.00 6.06
C ALA A 65 0.33 -6.46 5.66
N LYS A 66 1.12 -6.94 6.61
CA LYS A 66 2.48 -7.46 6.36
C LYS A 66 2.44 -8.62 5.37
N SER A 67 1.52 -9.56 5.57
CA SER A 67 1.37 -10.71 4.68
C SER A 67 1.12 -10.28 3.24
N TYR A 68 0.31 -9.26 3.03
CA TYR A 68 0.04 -8.77 1.68
C TYR A 68 1.33 -8.38 0.94
N PHE A 69 2.22 -7.67 1.61
CA PHE A 69 3.44 -7.14 0.98
C PHE A 69 4.52 -8.22 0.74
N ILE A 70 4.64 -9.20 1.63
CA ILE A 70 5.74 -10.18 1.54
C ILE A 70 5.29 -11.65 1.45
N GLY A 71 4.00 -11.94 1.60
CA GLY A 71 3.49 -13.30 1.54
C GLY A 71 3.99 -14.20 2.67
N GLY A 72 3.87 -15.49 2.49
CA GLY A 72 4.45 -16.50 3.38
C GLY A 72 3.70 -16.76 4.69
N ASN A 73 2.55 -16.14 4.90
CA ASN A 73 1.70 -16.38 6.06
C ASN A 73 0.55 -17.30 5.68
N SER A 74 0.50 -18.50 6.27
CA SER A 74 -0.51 -19.52 5.93
C SER A 74 -1.95 -19.08 6.25
N ASN A 75 -2.14 -18.11 7.13
CA ASN A 75 -3.46 -17.55 7.42
C ASN A 75 -4.00 -16.69 6.27
N TYR A 76 -3.12 -16.27 5.36
CA TYR A 76 -3.44 -15.45 4.18
C TYR A 76 -2.84 -16.12 2.95
N ASP A 77 -3.35 -17.30 2.62
CA ASP A 77 -2.76 -18.17 1.59
C ASP A 77 -2.86 -17.61 0.16
N GLU A 78 -3.71 -16.61 -0.06
CA GLU A 78 -3.80 -15.95 -1.37
C GLU A 78 -2.64 -14.98 -1.64
N ASP A 79 -1.87 -14.61 -0.62
CA ASP A 79 -0.81 -13.60 -0.74
C ASP A 79 0.45 -14.18 -1.36
N SER A 80 0.90 -13.56 -2.45
CA SER A 80 2.16 -13.92 -3.10
C SER A 80 3.29 -12.94 -2.81
N GLY A 81 2.99 -11.86 -2.06
CA GLY A 81 3.95 -10.79 -1.77
C GLY A 81 3.94 -9.72 -2.84
N PHE A 82 3.07 -8.74 -2.68
CA PHE A 82 2.91 -7.66 -3.66
C PHE A 82 4.21 -6.91 -3.94
N ALA A 83 5.02 -6.67 -2.89
CA ALA A 83 6.30 -5.98 -3.02
C ALA A 83 7.36 -6.81 -3.74
N PHE A 84 7.16 -8.14 -3.80
CA PHE A 84 8.12 -9.09 -4.37
C PHE A 84 7.95 -9.32 -5.87
N GLN A 85 7.13 -8.53 -6.53
CA GLN A 85 6.89 -8.62 -7.98
C GLN A 85 8.18 -8.76 -8.81
N PRO A 86 9.30 -7.98 -8.65
CA PRO A 86 9.53 -6.72 -7.93
C PRO A 86 9.12 -5.48 -8.74
N TRP A 87 9.06 -4.34 -8.08
CA TRP A 87 8.77 -3.06 -8.74
C TRP A 87 10.05 -2.22 -8.81
N VAL A 88 10.23 -1.49 -9.92
CA VAL A 88 11.37 -0.58 -10.09
C VAL A 88 10.96 0.89 -10.01
N GLN A 89 9.67 1.19 -10.20
CA GLN A 89 9.14 2.53 -10.06
C GLN A 89 7.68 2.46 -9.61
N ILE A 90 7.30 3.35 -8.71
CA ILE A 90 5.91 3.54 -8.29
C ILE A 90 5.64 5.04 -8.38
N LYS A 91 4.71 5.43 -9.25
CA LYS A 91 4.38 6.84 -9.50
C LYS A 91 2.93 7.10 -9.15
N PHE A 92 2.69 8.08 -8.29
CA PHE A 92 1.36 8.53 -7.92
C PHE A 92 0.89 9.66 -8.82
N GLU A 93 -0.37 9.60 -9.23
CA GLU A 93 -1.04 10.69 -9.92
C GLU A 93 -2.34 10.99 -9.19
N ASN A 94 -2.33 12.04 -8.36
CA ASN A 94 -3.50 12.44 -7.61
C ASN A 94 -4.56 13.06 -8.53
N ALA A 95 -5.78 12.54 -8.48
CA ALA A 95 -6.92 13.18 -9.09
C ALA A 95 -7.32 14.40 -8.26
N SER A 96 -7.34 14.26 -6.94
CA SER A 96 -7.59 15.35 -6.01
C SER A 96 -7.13 15.00 -4.61
N ILE A 97 -6.84 16.05 -3.83
CA ILE A 97 -6.46 15.97 -2.42
C ILE A 97 -7.35 16.93 -1.64
N ILE A 98 -7.94 16.45 -0.55
CA ILE A 98 -8.70 17.28 0.38
C ILE A 98 -7.90 17.37 1.68
N ILE A 99 -7.58 18.60 2.11
CA ILE A 99 -6.82 18.81 3.33
C ILE A 99 -7.71 19.45 4.39
N ASN A 100 -7.79 18.82 5.55
CA ASN A 100 -8.45 19.34 6.73
C ASN A 100 -7.39 19.64 7.78
N GLU A 101 -7.81 20.17 8.94
CA GLU A 101 -6.87 20.60 9.98
C GLU A 101 -5.97 19.45 10.47
N LYS A 102 -6.53 18.26 10.70
CA LYS A 102 -5.79 17.12 11.25
C LYS A 102 -5.88 15.85 10.41
N SER A 103 -6.40 15.97 9.21
CA SER A 103 -6.58 14.83 8.31
C SER A 103 -6.51 15.26 6.86
N ALA A 104 -6.30 14.31 5.98
CA ALA A 104 -6.31 14.55 4.54
C ALA A 104 -6.82 13.32 3.81
N LEU A 105 -7.41 13.54 2.63
CA LEU A 105 -7.87 12.50 1.73
C LEU A 105 -7.20 12.69 0.38
N ALA A 106 -6.77 11.61 -0.23
CA ALA A 106 -6.21 11.64 -1.57
C ALA A 106 -6.78 10.50 -2.39
N MET A 107 -7.08 10.77 -3.65
CA MET A 107 -7.60 9.79 -4.58
C MET A 107 -6.95 9.97 -5.94
N GLY A 108 -6.65 8.87 -6.61
CA GLY A 108 -6.06 8.93 -7.94
C GLY A 108 -5.61 7.56 -8.42
N ASN A 109 -4.62 7.58 -9.30
CA ASN A 109 -4.00 6.37 -9.81
C ASN A 109 -2.53 6.30 -9.38
N TYR A 110 -2.03 5.09 -9.15
CA TYR A 110 -0.59 4.87 -9.08
C TYR A 110 -0.20 3.81 -10.11
N PHE A 111 0.99 3.98 -10.65
CA PHE A 111 1.53 3.15 -11.70
C PHE A 111 2.73 2.39 -11.17
N PHE A 112 2.68 1.07 -11.28
CA PHE A 112 3.74 0.19 -10.83
C PHE A 112 4.48 -0.33 -12.05
N THR A 113 5.76 -0.02 -12.15
CA THR A 113 6.59 -0.45 -13.28
C THR A 113 7.47 -1.61 -12.86
N ASP A 114 7.42 -2.71 -13.61
CA ASP A 114 8.25 -3.88 -13.37
C ASP A 114 9.63 -3.74 -14.07
N PRO A 115 10.58 -4.67 -13.84
CA PRO A 115 11.91 -4.58 -14.46
C PRO A 115 11.92 -4.62 -15.99
N ASN A 116 10.85 -5.11 -16.61
CA ASN A 116 10.73 -5.16 -18.07
C ASN A 116 10.09 -3.90 -18.65
N GLY A 117 9.75 -2.92 -17.80
CA GLY A 117 9.12 -1.68 -18.21
C GLY A 117 7.61 -1.76 -18.35
N LEU A 118 6.99 -2.89 -18.00
CA LEU A 118 5.53 -3.02 -18.01
C LEU A 118 4.94 -2.23 -16.86
N LYS A 119 3.95 -1.39 -17.16
CA LYS A 119 3.27 -0.57 -16.16
C LYS A 119 1.90 -1.13 -15.84
N VAL A 120 1.60 -1.24 -14.55
CA VAL A 120 0.29 -1.66 -14.04
C VAL A 120 -0.38 -0.45 -13.43
N LYS A 121 -1.55 -0.10 -13.94
CA LYS A 121 -2.37 1.01 -13.44
C LYS A 121 -3.30 0.50 -12.35
N VAL A 122 -3.30 1.18 -11.21
CA VAL A 122 -4.11 0.83 -10.04
C VAL A 122 -4.71 2.10 -9.47
N GLU A 123 -5.94 2.00 -8.97
CA GLU A 123 -6.64 3.11 -8.32
C GLU A 123 -6.39 3.07 -6.82
N TYR A 124 -6.29 4.24 -6.19
CA TYR A 124 -6.15 4.33 -4.73
C TYR A 124 -7.05 5.40 -4.14
N THR A 125 -7.41 5.16 -2.89
CA THR A 125 -7.96 6.15 -1.98
C THR A 125 -7.20 6.03 -0.66
N PHE A 126 -6.63 7.14 -0.20
CA PHE A 126 -5.94 7.21 1.08
C PHE A 126 -6.61 8.23 1.98
N SER A 127 -6.71 7.90 3.26
CA SER A 127 -6.95 8.89 4.30
C SER A 127 -5.75 8.93 5.23
N TYR A 128 -5.33 10.12 5.59
CA TYR A 128 -4.20 10.36 6.49
C TYR A 128 -4.67 11.10 7.72
N ILE A 129 -4.10 10.75 8.86
CA ILE A 129 -4.26 11.48 10.12
C ILE A 129 -2.89 11.86 10.65
N LEU A 130 -2.84 12.88 11.52
CA LEU A 130 -1.60 13.28 12.16
C LEU A 130 -1.42 12.55 13.47
N ASP A 131 -0.21 12.05 13.72
CA ASP A 131 0.15 11.55 15.04
C ASP A 131 0.51 12.72 15.99
N SER A 132 0.86 12.42 17.23
CA SER A 132 1.21 13.45 18.23
C SER A 132 2.46 14.26 17.89
N LYS A 133 3.28 13.75 16.96
CA LYS A 133 4.51 14.42 16.49
C LYS A 133 4.29 15.18 15.19
N GLY A 134 3.07 15.19 14.65
CA GLY A 134 2.76 15.85 13.39
C GLY A 134 3.08 15.04 12.15
N ASN A 135 3.33 13.75 12.28
CA ASN A 135 3.57 12.87 11.13
C ASN A 135 2.25 12.39 10.55
N LEU A 136 2.19 12.35 9.22
CA LEU A 136 1.04 11.78 8.51
C LEU A 136 1.08 10.26 8.58
N LYS A 137 -0.04 9.67 8.97
CA LYS A 137 -0.21 8.22 9.04
C LYS A 137 -1.48 7.79 8.34
N ILE A 138 -1.41 6.72 7.57
CA ILE A 138 -2.52 6.19 6.77
C ILE A 138 -3.50 5.45 7.69
N ASN A 139 -4.76 5.87 7.71
CA ASN A 139 -5.83 5.14 8.39
C ASN A 139 -6.89 4.57 7.43
N LEU A 140 -6.82 4.92 6.15
CA LEU A 140 -7.61 4.31 5.08
C LEU A 140 -6.73 4.13 3.86
N HIS A 141 -6.69 2.93 3.32
CA HIS A 141 -6.02 2.62 2.06
C HIS A 141 -6.87 1.62 1.29
N HIS A 142 -7.58 2.10 0.29
CA HIS A 142 -8.37 1.24 -0.60
C HIS A 142 -7.71 1.26 -1.98
N SER A 143 -7.42 0.08 -2.50
CA SER A 143 -6.73 -0.09 -3.76
C SER A 143 -7.45 -1.12 -4.62
N SER A 144 -7.61 -0.82 -5.91
CA SER A 144 -8.32 -1.69 -6.84
C SER A 144 -7.83 -1.47 -8.26
N PHE A 145 -7.99 -2.49 -9.11
CA PHE A 145 -7.80 -2.31 -10.55
C PHE A 145 -8.96 -1.51 -11.13
N PRO A 146 -8.72 -0.74 -12.21
CA PRO A 146 -9.80 -0.11 -12.95
C PRO A 146 -10.82 -1.15 -13.40
N PHE A 147 -12.07 -0.73 -13.54
CA PHE A 147 -13.15 -1.60 -13.99
C PHE A 147 -12.78 -2.27 -15.30
N ASN A 148 -13.05 -3.57 -15.37
CA ASN A 148 -12.89 -4.38 -16.58
C ASN A 148 -14.25 -5.03 -16.87
N ASP A 149 -14.96 -4.54 -17.88
CA ASP A 149 -16.30 -4.99 -18.19
C ASP A 149 -16.34 -6.44 -18.71
N GLU A 150 -15.24 -6.95 -19.25
CA GLU A 150 -15.17 -8.36 -19.67
C GLU A 150 -15.38 -9.33 -18.49
N VAL A 151 -15.02 -8.91 -17.29
CA VAL A 151 -15.18 -9.72 -16.07
C VAL A 151 -16.67 -9.95 -15.76
N TYR A 152 -17.54 -9.03 -16.17
CA TYR A 152 -18.96 -9.05 -15.81
C TYR A 152 -19.88 -9.51 -16.92
N PHE A 153 -19.43 -9.48 -18.16
CA PHE A 153 -20.28 -9.71 -19.31
C PHE A 153 -19.85 -10.89 -20.20
N ASN A 154 -18.80 -11.57 -19.83
CA ASN A 154 -18.38 -12.80 -20.45
C ASN A 154 -18.82 -13.99 -19.61
#